data_9155cef887de642cbe70f6745690cf92
#
_entry.id   9155cef887de642cbe70f6745690cf92
#
_cell.length_a   1.000
_cell.length_b   1.000
_cell.length_c   1.000
_cell.angle_alpha   90.00
_cell.angle_beta   90.00
_cell.angle_gamma   90.00
#
_symmetry.space_group_name_H-M   'P 1'
#
loop_
_entity.id
_entity.type
_entity.pdbx_description
1 polymer ?
#
loop_
_entity_poly.entity_id
_entity_poly.type
_entity_poly.pdbx_seq_one_letter_code
_entity_poly.pdbx_strand_id
1 'polypeptide(L)'
;MKKILTQYGLCALAVALMAPLVQAQPQPAGLQAAFAKDAGTLSDKFTGLARVMSGKYDWKPGQGVRSVGEVFNLIVKENGLLAGVLSGTPNTGAPPAPITDPEKMQEALKASYLNLQKAITGLSDNDLQTTVKLFGRDWTKQDAVMHILEDQHEHLGQSIAYARSNGVVPPWSK
;
A
#
# COMPACT_ATOMS: atom_id res chain seq x y z
N MET A 1 67.81 56.06 36.15
CA MET A 1 66.72 55.20 36.64
C MET A 1 65.76 54.99 35.49
N LYS A 2 65.85 53.86 34.76
CA LYS A 2 64.97 53.48 33.62
C LYS A 2 64.02 52.42 34.09
N LYS A 3 62.69 52.71 34.01
CA LYS A 3 61.61 51.74 34.28
C LYS A 3 61.34 50.91 33.03
N ILE A 4 61.49 49.60 33.14
CA ILE A 4 61.15 48.64 32.12
C ILE A 4 59.66 48.22 32.33
N LEU A 5 58.80 48.60 31.41
CA LEU A 5 57.40 48.07 31.37
C LEU A 5 57.40 46.75 30.64
N THR A 6 57.08 45.73 31.37
CA THR A 6 56.85 44.37 30.80
C THR A 6 55.39 44.25 30.33
N GLN A 7 55.18 44.09 29.02
CA GLN A 7 53.89 43.90 28.40
C GLN A 7 53.61 42.41 28.37
N TYR A 8 52.61 41.95 29.15
CA TYR A 8 52.09 40.60 29.08
C TYR A 8 51.00 40.55 27.99
N GLY A 9 51.33 39.92 26.87
CA GLY A 9 50.34 39.59 25.82
C GLY A 9 49.43 38.44 26.23
N LEU A 10 48.18 38.74 26.35
CA LEU A 10 47.13 37.72 26.62
C LEU A 10 46.74 37.06 25.29
N CYS A 11 47.25 35.85 25.00
CA CYS A 11 46.77 35.02 23.90
C CYS A 11 45.45 34.35 24.31
N ALA A 12 44.31 34.88 23.84
CA ALA A 12 43.03 34.21 23.96
C ALA A 12 42.94 33.12 22.91
N LEU A 13 43.04 31.88 23.37
CA LEU A 13 42.82 30.67 22.53
C LEU A 13 41.31 30.47 22.34
N ALA A 14 40.78 30.84 21.18
CA ALA A 14 39.39 30.53 20.82
C ALA A 14 39.27 29.05 20.39
N VAL A 15 38.81 28.20 21.30
CA VAL A 15 38.45 26.83 21.00
C VAL A 15 37.05 26.83 20.34
N ALA A 16 37.01 26.74 19.02
CA ALA A 16 35.77 26.52 18.30
C ALA A 16 35.27 25.09 18.56
N LEU A 17 34.22 24.94 19.37
CA LEU A 17 33.50 23.70 19.53
C LEU A 17 32.77 23.37 18.20
N MET A 18 33.37 22.55 17.37
CA MET A 18 32.68 21.91 16.26
C MET A 18 31.76 20.83 16.84
N ALA A 19 30.48 21.18 17.08
CA ALA A 19 29.46 20.18 17.35
C ALA A 19 29.26 19.33 16.07
N PRO A 20 29.36 18.01 16.15
CA PRO A 20 29.05 17.16 14.98
C PRO A 20 27.60 17.39 14.56
N LEU A 21 27.37 17.77 13.31
CA LEU A 21 26.08 17.76 12.68
C LEU A 21 25.63 16.29 12.63
N VAL A 22 24.86 15.87 13.63
CA VAL A 22 24.14 14.60 13.56
C VAL A 22 23.12 14.74 12.45
N GLN A 23 23.46 14.24 11.26
CA GLN A 23 22.48 14.07 10.19
C GLN A 23 21.42 13.11 10.72
N ALA A 24 20.20 13.60 10.89
CA ALA A 24 19.06 12.76 11.19
C ALA A 24 18.95 11.72 10.07
N GLN A 25 19.20 10.45 10.39
CA GLN A 25 18.94 9.38 9.46
C GLN A 25 17.44 9.43 9.11
N PRO A 26 17.07 9.21 7.82
CA PRO A 26 15.67 9.13 7.46
C PRO A 26 15.01 8.10 8.40
N GLN A 27 14.01 8.51 9.16
CA GLN A 27 13.24 7.56 9.95
C GLN A 27 12.68 6.51 9.01
N PRO A 28 12.78 5.20 9.34
CA PRO A 28 12.12 4.18 8.56
C PRO A 28 10.66 4.61 8.37
N ALA A 29 10.18 4.54 7.14
CA ALA A 29 8.77 4.81 6.88
C ALA A 29 7.95 3.92 7.84
N GLY A 30 6.98 4.49 8.54
CA GLY A 30 6.14 3.74 9.48
C GLY A 30 5.44 2.58 8.77
N LEU A 31 4.87 1.66 9.53
CA LEU A 31 4.23 0.46 9.01
C LEU A 31 3.09 0.82 8.03
N GLN A 32 2.35 1.91 8.29
CA GLN A 32 1.32 2.43 7.42
C GLN A 32 1.85 2.81 6.04
N ALA A 33 3.03 3.43 5.99
CA ALA A 33 3.67 3.80 4.73
C ALA A 33 4.12 2.55 3.94
N ALA A 34 4.60 1.50 4.64
CA ALA A 34 4.97 0.24 4.01
C ALA A 34 3.74 -0.45 3.40
N PHE A 35 2.65 -0.56 4.14
CA PHE A 35 1.39 -1.13 3.65
C PHE A 35 0.79 -0.33 2.49
N ALA A 36 0.77 1.00 2.60
CA ALA A 36 0.26 1.85 1.52
C ALA A 36 1.10 1.73 0.24
N LYS A 37 2.42 1.60 0.36
CA LYS A 37 3.32 1.34 -0.78
C LYS A 37 3.03 0.00 -1.42
N ASP A 38 2.81 -1.05 -0.64
CA ASP A 38 2.47 -2.38 -1.16
C ASP A 38 1.11 -2.36 -1.88
N ALA A 39 0.08 -1.75 -1.28
CA ALA A 39 -1.20 -1.52 -1.93
C ALA A 39 -1.06 -0.76 -3.26
N GLY A 40 -0.16 0.22 -3.34
CA GLY A 40 0.17 0.93 -4.59
C GLY A 40 0.78 0.01 -5.64
N THR A 41 1.70 -0.87 -5.23
CA THR A 41 2.30 -1.88 -6.12
C THR A 41 1.25 -2.86 -6.66
N LEU A 42 0.32 -3.32 -5.81
CA LEU A 42 -0.80 -4.17 -6.21
C LEU A 42 -1.74 -3.43 -7.18
N SER A 43 -2.04 -2.16 -6.92
CA SER A 43 -2.83 -1.30 -7.81
C SER A 43 -2.29 -1.28 -9.23
N ASP A 44 -0.99 -1.01 -9.39
CA ASP A 44 -0.34 -0.94 -10.70
C ASP A 44 -0.40 -2.29 -11.43
N LYS A 45 -0.15 -3.37 -10.70
CA LYS A 45 -0.15 -4.72 -11.27
C LYS A 45 -1.54 -5.18 -11.68
N PHE A 46 -2.55 -5.06 -10.82
CA PHE A 46 -3.92 -5.44 -11.15
C PHE A 46 -4.51 -4.58 -12.27
N THR A 47 -4.28 -3.28 -12.25
CA THR A 47 -4.71 -2.37 -13.33
C THR A 47 -4.03 -2.73 -14.66
N GLY A 48 -2.73 -3.05 -14.62
CA GLY A 48 -2.00 -3.52 -15.79
C GLY A 48 -2.56 -4.83 -16.34
N LEU A 49 -2.86 -5.81 -15.47
CA LEU A 49 -3.49 -7.07 -15.87
C LEU A 49 -4.89 -6.86 -16.43
N ALA A 50 -5.71 -6.02 -15.78
CA ALA A 50 -7.06 -5.71 -16.27
C ALA A 50 -7.02 -5.15 -17.69
N ARG A 51 -6.04 -4.31 -17.99
CA ARG A 51 -5.84 -3.76 -19.34
C ARG A 51 -5.47 -4.83 -20.36
N VAL A 52 -4.44 -5.67 -20.08
CA VAL A 52 -3.94 -6.64 -21.05
C VAL A 52 -4.84 -7.88 -21.18
N MET A 53 -5.70 -8.12 -20.20
CA MET A 53 -6.70 -9.19 -20.21
C MET A 53 -8.08 -8.72 -20.73
N SER A 54 -8.16 -7.52 -21.32
CA SER A 54 -9.35 -7.03 -22.00
C SER A 54 -9.85 -8.08 -23.02
N GLY A 55 -11.16 -8.35 -22.99
CA GLY A 55 -11.78 -9.41 -23.81
C GLY A 55 -11.60 -10.84 -23.28
N LYS A 56 -10.99 -11.02 -22.10
CA LYS A 56 -10.77 -12.32 -21.46
C LYS A 56 -11.43 -12.42 -20.07
N TYR A 57 -12.28 -11.48 -19.69
CA TYR A 57 -12.83 -11.41 -18.33
C TYR A 57 -13.70 -12.62 -17.95
N ASP A 58 -14.35 -13.26 -18.93
CA ASP A 58 -15.15 -14.48 -18.70
C ASP A 58 -14.32 -15.75 -18.66
N TRP A 59 -13.02 -15.67 -19.05
CA TRP A 59 -12.16 -16.84 -19.07
C TRP A 59 -11.84 -17.33 -17.65
N LYS A 60 -11.88 -18.64 -17.47
CA LYS A 60 -11.48 -19.36 -16.25
C LYS A 60 -10.89 -20.73 -16.62
N PRO A 61 -9.96 -21.27 -15.82
CA PRO A 61 -9.28 -22.53 -16.14
C PRO A 61 -10.17 -23.77 -16.00
N GLY A 62 -11.31 -23.67 -15.31
CA GLY A 62 -12.20 -24.81 -15.07
C GLY A 62 -13.47 -24.42 -14.33
N GLN A 63 -14.29 -25.41 -14.03
CA GLN A 63 -15.49 -25.21 -13.21
C GLN A 63 -15.14 -25.02 -11.75
N GLY A 64 -15.95 -24.25 -11.01
CA GLY A 64 -15.77 -24.01 -9.57
C GLY A 64 -14.69 -23.01 -9.20
N VAL A 65 -14.02 -22.41 -10.19
CA VAL A 65 -13.03 -21.35 -9.97
C VAL A 65 -13.50 -20.03 -10.54
N ARG A 66 -13.02 -18.92 -9.97
CA ARG A 66 -13.35 -17.56 -10.43
C ARG A 66 -12.77 -17.31 -11.83
N SER A 67 -13.52 -16.57 -12.65
CA SER A 67 -13.01 -16.01 -13.91
C SER A 67 -12.07 -14.84 -13.64
N VAL A 68 -11.36 -14.38 -14.68
CA VAL A 68 -10.50 -13.18 -14.64
C VAL A 68 -11.26 -11.98 -14.07
N GLY A 69 -12.43 -11.69 -14.63
CA GLY A 69 -13.26 -10.55 -14.18
C GLY A 69 -13.79 -10.71 -12.77
N GLU A 70 -14.13 -11.94 -12.35
CA GLU A 70 -14.57 -12.23 -10.98
C GLU A 70 -13.45 -11.99 -9.96
N VAL A 71 -12.18 -12.29 -10.29
CA VAL A 71 -11.04 -11.99 -9.44
C VAL A 71 -10.86 -10.46 -9.31
N PHE A 72 -10.89 -9.71 -10.41
CA PHE A 72 -10.75 -8.26 -10.36
C PHE A 72 -11.88 -7.59 -9.57
N ASN A 73 -13.12 -8.02 -9.74
CA ASN A 73 -14.25 -7.52 -8.94
C ASN A 73 -14.09 -7.85 -7.45
N LEU A 74 -13.53 -9.02 -7.10
CA LEU A 74 -13.22 -9.38 -5.72
C LEU A 74 -12.24 -8.39 -5.11
N ILE A 75 -11.14 -8.07 -5.79
CA ILE A 75 -10.14 -7.10 -5.33
C ILE A 75 -10.78 -5.72 -5.06
N VAL A 76 -11.60 -5.22 -5.99
CA VAL A 76 -12.31 -3.94 -5.80
C VAL A 76 -13.19 -3.97 -4.56
N LYS A 77 -13.91 -5.08 -4.34
CA LYS A 77 -14.80 -5.27 -3.18
C LYS A 77 -14.00 -5.33 -1.86
N GLU A 78 -12.91 -6.07 -1.82
CA GLU A 78 -12.07 -6.23 -0.62
C GLU A 78 -11.42 -4.92 -0.23
N ASN A 79 -10.90 -4.16 -1.19
CA ASN A 79 -10.37 -2.83 -0.94
C ASN A 79 -11.42 -1.90 -0.32
N GLY A 80 -12.63 -1.91 -0.85
CA GLY A 80 -13.73 -1.12 -0.32
C GLY A 80 -14.16 -1.55 1.10
N LEU A 81 -14.21 -2.85 1.34
CA LEU A 81 -14.53 -3.42 2.64
C LEU A 81 -13.49 -3.02 3.69
N LEU A 82 -12.21 -3.26 3.40
CA LEU A 82 -11.13 -2.96 4.33
C LEU A 82 -11.03 -1.44 4.60
N ALA A 83 -11.09 -0.62 3.56
CA ALA A 83 -11.06 0.85 3.73
C ALA A 83 -12.20 1.34 4.61
N GLY A 84 -13.41 0.81 4.44
CA GLY A 84 -14.56 1.12 5.29
C GLY A 84 -14.38 0.69 6.75
N VAL A 85 -13.85 -0.51 6.98
CA VAL A 85 -13.54 -1.02 8.32
C VAL A 85 -12.47 -0.17 9.01
N LEU A 86 -11.39 0.18 8.30
CA LEU A 86 -10.30 1.01 8.85
C LEU A 86 -10.77 2.42 9.22
N SER A 87 -11.67 3.00 8.40
CA SER A 87 -12.21 4.35 8.59
C SER A 87 -13.40 4.40 9.57
N GLY A 88 -13.86 3.26 10.09
CA GLY A 88 -15.05 3.19 10.96
C GLY A 88 -16.37 3.45 10.22
N THR A 89 -16.38 3.38 8.90
CA THR A 89 -17.56 3.57 8.05
C THR A 89 -17.79 2.36 7.14
N PRO A 90 -18.04 1.16 7.71
CA PRO A 90 -18.22 -0.04 6.93
C PRO A 90 -19.40 0.11 5.95
N ASN A 91 -19.17 -0.29 4.71
CA ASN A 91 -20.25 -0.31 3.73
C ASN A 91 -21.22 -1.45 4.03
N THR A 92 -22.44 -1.09 4.43
CA THR A 92 -23.51 -2.05 4.73
C THR A 92 -24.53 -2.18 3.59
N GLY A 93 -24.30 -1.51 2.47
CA GLY A 93 -25.15 -1.54 1.30
C GLY A 93 -25.08 -2.86 0.52
N ALA A 94 -26.04 -3.08 -0.38
CA ALA A 94 -25.99 -4.20 -1.31
C ALA A 94 -24.71 -4.13 -2.16
N PRO A 95 -24.08 -5.28 -2.47
CA PRO A 95 -22.92 -5.29 -3.35
C PRO A 95 -23.26 -4.64 -4.70
N PRO A 96 -22.36 -3.79 -5.25
CA PRO A 96 -22.56 -3.26 -6.59
C PRO A 96 -22.59 -4.36 -7.65
N ALA A 97 -23.23 -4.08 -8.77
CA ALA A 97 -23.20 -5.01 -9.90
C ALA A 97 -21.75 -5.25 -10.38
N PRO A 98 -21.43 -6.46 -10.82
CA PRO A 98 -20.09 -6.76 -11.34
C PRO A 98 -19.72 -5.86 -12.52
N ILE A 99 -18.48 -5.38 -12.50
CA ILE A 99 -17.91 -4.58 -13.57
C ILE A 99 -17.40 -5.53 -14.65
N THR A 100 -17.91 -5.40 -15.86
CA THR A 100 -17.52 -6.22 -17.02
C THR A 100 -16.76 -5.44 -18.09
N ASP A 101 -16.91 -4.12 -18.09
CA ASP A 101 -16.20 -3.22 -18.99
C ASP A 101 -14.74 -3.04 -18.56
N PRO A 102 -13.76 -3.26 -19.47
CA PRO A 102 -12.34 -3.23 -19.11
C PRO A 102 -11.82 -1.84 -18.68
N GLU A 103 -12.35 -0.75 -19.22
CA GLU A 103 -11.92 0.60 -18.85
C GLU A 103 -12.45 0.95 -17.46
N LYS A 104 -13.73 0.69 -17.23
CA LYS A 104 -14.36 0.87 -15.91
C LYS A 104 -13.69 -0.01 -14.85
N MET A 105 -13.26 -1.22 -15.20
CA MET A 105 -12.53 -2.10 -14.27
C MET A 105 -11.18 -1.49 -13.87
N GLN A 106 -10.41 -0.96 -14.83
CA GLN A 106 -9.14 -0.29 -14.54
C GLN A 106 -9.34 0.92 -13.62
N GLU A 107 -10.37 1.73 -13.90
CA GLU A 107 -10.72 2.89 -13.07
C GLU A 107 -11.13 2.45 -11.65
N ALA A 108 -11.98 1.42 -11.53
CA ALA A 108 -12.44 0.89 -10.26
C ALA A 108 -11.30 0.32 -9.41
N LEU A 109 -10.37 -0.43 -10.01
CA LEU A 109 -9.18 -0.93 -9.35
C LEU A 109 -8.34 0.21 -8.81
N LYS A 110 -8.00 1.21 -9.63
CA LYS A 110 -7.23 2.38 -9.20
C LYS A 110 -7.92 3.13 -8.06
N ALA A 111 -9.21 3.40 -8.21
CA ALA A 111 -9.98 4.14 -7.22
C ALA A 111 -10.09 3.38 -5.89
N SER A 112 -10.32 2.06 -5.93
CA SER A 112 -10.41 1.22 -4.74
C SER A 112 -9.10 1.18 -3.97
N TYR A 113 -7.97 1.00 -4.65
CA TYR A 113 -6.65 1.03 -4.03
C TYR A 113 -6.27 2.41 -3.50
N LEU A 114 -6.58 3.49 -4.21
CA LEU A 114 -6.34 4.85 -3.71
C LEU A 114 -7.12 5.11 -2.42
N ASN A 115 -8.37 4.64 -2.34
CA ASN A 115 -9.18 4.73 -1.14
C ASN A 115 -8.58 3.91 0.01
N LEU A 116 -8.13 2.68 -0.27
CA LEU A 116 -7.46 1.83 0.72
C LEU A 116 -6.16 2.47 1.23
N GLN A 117 -5.31 2.99 0.33
CA GLN A 117 -4.08 3.70 0.72
C GLN A 117 -4.36 4.90 1.65
N LYS A 118 -5.41 5.70 1.34
CA LYS A 118 -5.83 6.81 2.19
C LYS A 118 -6.28 6.32 3.58
N ALA A 119 -7.06 5.25 3.64
CA ALA A 119 -7.51 4.68 4.90
C ALA A 119 -6.32 4.16 5.74
N ILE A 120 -5.34 3.50 5.12
CA ILE A 120 -4.13 3.01 5.78
C ILE A 120 -3.26 4.16 6.30
N THR A 121 -2.97 5.16 5.45
CA THR A 121 -2.10 6.29 5.82
C THR A 121 -2.74 7.24 6.83
N GLY A 122 -4.06 7.21 6.98
CA GLY A 122 -4.80 7.96 7.99
C GLY A 122 -4.76 7.36 9.39
N LEU A 123 -4.21 6.13 9.56
CA LEU A 123 -4.11 5.47 10.87
C LEU A 123 -2.89 5.99 11.64
N SER A 124 -3.08 6.21 12.95
CA SER A 124 -1.97 6.36 13.89
C SER A 124 -1.43 4.98 14.31
N ASP A 125 -0.26 4.96 14.97
CA ASP A 125 0.30 3.71 15.51
C ASP A 125 -0.64 3.07 16.55
N ASN A 126 -1.34 3.88 17.34
CA ASN A 126 -2.35 3.40 18.28
C ASN A 126 -3.56 2.80 17.55
N ASP A 127 -4.00 3.39 16.43
CA ASP A 127 -5.10 2.86 15.65
C ASP A 127 -4.80 1.47 15.10
N LEU A 128 -3.55 1.19 14.72
CA LEU A 128 -3.13 -0.13 14.22
C LEU A 128 -3.43 -1.25 15.22
N GLN A 129 -3.40 -0.96 16.53
CA GLN A 129 -3.66 -1.93 17.59
C GLN A 129 -5.14 -2.05 17.96
N THR A 130 -6.02 -1.19 17.42
CA THR A 130 -7.45 -1.25 17.72
C THR A 130 -8.12 -2.44 17.03
N THR A 131 -9.08 -3.05 17.75
CA THR A 131 -9.82 -4.21 17.22
C THR A 131 -10.94 -3.80 16.28
N VAL A 132 -11.05 -4.52 15.18
CA VAL A 132 -12.12 -4.40 14.17
C VAL A 132 -12.67 -5.76 13.79
N LYS A 133 -13.90 -5.80 13.26
CA LYS A 133 -14.48 -7.04 12.71
C LYS A 133 -14.25 -7.08 11.19
N LEU A 134 -13.63 -8.17 10.73
CA LEU A 134 -13.46 -8.47 9.31
C LEU A 134 -13.77 -9.97 9.09
N PHE A 135 -14.64 -10.28 8.13
CA PHE A 135 -15.09 -11.64 7.82
C PHE A 135 -15.62 -12.42 9.05
N GLY A 136 -16.31 -11.71 9.96
CA GLY A 136 -16.91 -12.31 11.16
C GLY A 136 -15.93 -12.62 12.30
N ARG A 137 -14.65 -12.25 12.16
CA ARG A 137 -13.58 -12.43 13.17
C ARG A 137 -13.11 -11.07 13.70
N ASP A 138 -12.56 -11.09 14.89
CA ASP A 138 -11.88 -9.94 15.48
C ASP A 138 -10.41 -9.93 15.04
N TRP A 139 -9.95 -8.77 14.57
CA TRP A 139 -8.59 -8.51 14.10
C TRP A 139 -8.10 -7.21 14.71
N THR A 140 -6.79 -7.04 14.90
CA THR A 140 -6.25 -5.68 14.97
C THR A 140 -6.35 -5.04 13.58
N LYS A 141 -6.41 -3.72 13.48
CA LYS A 141 -6.38 -3.06 12.15
C LYS A 141 -5.11 -3.44 11.38
N GLN A 142 -3.98 -3.57 12.07
CA GLN A 142 -2.73 -4.02 11.47
C GLN A 142 -2.88 -5.41 10.82
N ASP A 143 -3.38 -6.38 11.58
CA ASP A 143 -3.54 -7.75 11.08
C ASP A 143 -4.59 -7.82 9.96
N ALA A 144 -5.65 -7.01 10.04
CA ALA A 144 -6.65 -6.91 8.97
C ALA A 144 -6.03 -6.39 7.66
N VAL A 145 -5.14 -5.38 7.72
CA VAL A 145 -4.41 -4.88 6.55
C VAL A 145 -3.48 -5.95 6.00
N MET A 146 -2.68 -6.59 6.86
CA MET A 146 -1.78 -7.67 6.44
C MET A 146 -2.53 -8.79 5.74
N HIS A 147 -3.60 -9.29 6.37
CA HIS A 147 -4.39 -10.40 5.83
C HIS A 147 -4.96 -10.11 4.43
N ILE A 148 -5.52 -8.91 4.21
CA ILE A 148 -6.06 -8.55 2.89
C ILE A 148 -4.94 -8.37 1.86
N LEU A 149 -3.80 -7.76 2.21
CA LEU A 149 -2.69 -7.61 1.26
C LEU A 149 -2.09 -8.97 0.89
N GLU A 150 -1.95 -9.90 1.84
CA GLU A 150 -1.50 -11.28 1.60
C GLU A 150 -2.46 -12.01 0.63
N ASP A 151 -3.75 -11.98 0.89
CA ASP A 151 -4.77 -12.58 0.01
C ASP A 151 -4.74 -11.98 -1.40
N GLN A 152 -4.54 -10.67 -1.51
CA GLN A 152 -4.40 -10.01 -2.81
C GLN A 152 -3.11 -10.39 -3.54
N HIS A 153 -2.01 -10.68 -2.86
CA HIS A 153 -0.81 -11.25 -3.48
C HIS A 153 -1.06 -12.66 -4.03
N GLU A 154 -1.85 -13.50 -3.34
CA GLU A 154 -2.29 -14.80 -3.85
C GLU A 154 -3.13 -14.63 -5.13
N HIS A 155 -4.09 -13.72 -5.11
CA HIS A 155 -4.91 -13.39 -6.29
C HIS A 155 -4.11 -12.75 -7.41
N LEU A 156 -3.04 -12.02 -7.11
CA LEU A 156 -2.12 -11.52 -8.12
C LEU A 156 -1.39 -12.69 -8.81
N GLY A 157 -0.88 -13.65 -8.05
CA GLY A 157 -0.28 -14.87 -8.57
C GLY A 157 -1.24 -15.65 -9.46
N GLN A 158 -2.49 -15.82 -9.02
CA GLN A 158 -3.57 -16.42 -9.79
C GLN A 158 -3.81 -15.67 -11.12
N SER A 159 -3.92 -14.34 -11.07
CA SER A 159 -4.18 -13.52 -12.25
C SER A 159 -3.01 -13.55 -13.26
N ILE A 160 -1.76 -13.63 -12.77
CA ILE A 160 -0.57 -13.82 -13.60
C ILE A 160 -0.62 -15.19 -14.31
N ALA A 161 -0.99 -16.25 -13.59
CA ALA A 161 -1.15 -17.58 -14.16
C ALA A 161 -2.23 -17.59 -15.24
N TYR A 162 -3.36 -16.92 -14.99
CA TYR A 162 -4.44 -16.78 -15.96
C TYR A 162 -4.00 -16.03 -17.22
N ALA A 163 -3.27 -14.93 -17.07
CA ALA A 163 -2.72 -14.18 -18.20
C ALA A 163 -1.82 -15.08 -19.07
N ARG A 164 -0.86 -15.76 -18.45
CA ARG A 164 0.07 -16.67 -19.17
C ARG A 164 -0.64 -17.83 -19.86
N SER A 165 -1.65 -18.41 -19.23
CA SER A 165 -2.48 -19.48 -19.82
C SER A 165 -3.24 -18.99 -21.07
N ASN A 166 -3.46 -17.69 -21.19
CA ASN A 166 -4.09 -17.06 -22.36
C ASN A 166 -3.06 -16.49 -23.37
N GLY A 167 -1.77 -16.80 -23.22
CA GLY A 167 -0.71 -16.25 -24.07
C GLY A 167 -0.44 -14.77 -23.85
N VAL A 168 -0.93 -14.19 -22.74
CA VAL A 168 -0.77 -12.77 -22.40
C VAL A 168 0.40 -12.60 -21.44
N VAL A 169 1.34 -11.73 -21.79
CA VAL A 169 2.49 -11.40 -20.93
C VAL A 169 2.09 -10.26 -19.98
N PRO A 170 2.28 -10.41 -18.65
CA PRO A 170 2.06 -9.31 -17.72
C PRO A 170 2.91 -8.08 -18.09
N PRO A 171 2.39 -6.84 -17.98
CA PRO A 171 3.08 -5.64 -18.52
C PRO A 171 4.45 -5.33 -17.92
N TRP A 172 4.77 -5.87 -16.75
CA TRP A 172 6.06 -5.70 -16.07
C TRP A 172 7.03 -6.87 -16.31
N SER A 173 6.62 -7.92 -17.04
CA SER A 173 7.50 -9.03 -17.40
C SER A 173 8.25 -8.68 -18.68
N LYS A 174 9.56 -8.82 -18.66
CA LYS A 174 10.43 -8.67 -19.82
C LYS A 174 10.69 -10.02 -20.49
#